data_1f3373aae2235cd7bdb8d016d47e59b5
#
_entry.id   1f3373aae2235cd7bdb8d016d47e59b5
#
_cell.length_a   1.000
_cell.length_b   1.000
_cell.length_c   1.000
_cell.angle_alpha   90.00
_cell.angle_beta   90.00
_cell.angle_gamma   90.00
#
_symmetry.space_group_name_H-M   'P 1'
#
loop_
_entity.id
_entity.type
_entity.pdbx_description
1 polymer ?
#
loop_
_entity_poly.entity_id
_entity_poly.type
_entity_poly.pdbx_seq_one_letter_code
_entity_poly.pdbx_strand_id
1 'polypeptide(L)'
;KPGDIVVIRYEGPKGGPGMQEMLGVTGALIGQGLGDEVALVTDGRFSGASHGPMVGHVTPEAAVGGPIGLLQEGDIITLDIPARSLNVKLTEEEFTDRRAKFQPIPPNYTSGVLAKYAKLVSSASEGAVTG
;
A
#
# COMPACT_ATOMS: atom_id res chain seq x y z
N LYS A 1 10.39 14.85 -1.52
CA LYS A 1 11.08 15.67 -2.54
C LYS A 1 10.49 15.33 -3.90
N PRO A 2 10.60 16.21 -4.91
CA PRO A 2 10.25 15.86 -6.28
C PRO A 2 10.93 14.55 -6.72
N GLY A 3 10.14 13.65 -7.35
CA GLY A 3 10.62 12.34 -7.78
C GLY A 3 10.58 11.24 -6.73
N ASP A 4 10.25 11.55 -5.47
CA ASP A 4 10.05 10.53 -4.45
C ASP A 4 8.73 9.78 -4.68
N ILE A 5 8.69 8.53 -4.24
CA ILE A 5 7.47 7.73 -4.14
C ILE A 5 7.19 7.47 -2.67
N VAL A 6 6.10 8.02 -2.16
CA VAL A 6 5.63 7.74 -0.80
C VAL A 6 4.86 6.44 -0.79
N VAL A 7 5.25 5.50 0.06
CA VAL A 7 4.58 4.21 0.21
C VAL A 7 3.86 4.17 1.55
N ILE A 8 2.54 3.98 1.52
CA ILE A 8 1.71 3.76 2.70
C ILE A 8 1.22 2.32 2.65
N ARG A 9 1.53 1.56 3.68
CA ARG A 9 1.28 0.12 3.74
C ARG A 9 0.60 -0.29 5.03
N TYR A 10 0.05 -1.52 5.07
CA TYR A 10 -0.80 -2.04 6.14
C TYR A 10 -2.18 -1.36 6.23
N GLU A 11 -2.64 -0.80 5.12
CA GLU A 11 -3.94 -0.13 4.99
C GLU A 11 -4.91 -0.90 4.07
N GLY A 12 -4.53 -2.10 3.65
CA GLY A 12 -5.39 -3.01 2.90
C GLY A 12 -6.52 -3.62 3.74
N PRO A 13 -7.38 -4.46 3.14
CA PRO A 13 -8.56 -5.03 3.81
C PRO A 13 -8.27 -5.76 5.12
N LYS A 14 -7.12 -6.41 5.23
CA LYS A 14 -6.70 -7.14 6.44
C LYS A 14 -5.85 -6.28 7.37
N GLY A 15 -4.92 -5.51 6.85
CA GLY A 15 -4.02 -4.67 7.62
C GLY A 15 -4.72 -3.46 8.25
N GLY A 16 -5.55 -2.78 7.46
CA GLY A 16 -6.36 -1.63 7.85
C GLY A 16 -7.84 -1.89 7.62
N PRO A 17 -8.50 -2.79 8.38
CA PRO A 17 -9.88 -3.15 8.15
C PRO A 17 -10.80 -1.93 8.18
N GLY A 18 -11.61 -1.80 7.10
CA GLY A 18 -12.38 -0.60 6.81
C GLY A 18 -11.71 0.32 5.78
N MET A 19 -10.41 0.12 5.49
CA MET A 19 -9.66 0.84 4.47
C MET A 19 -9.96 2.34 4.46
N GLN A 20 -9.55 3.05 5.50
CA GLN A 20 -9.75 4.50 5.61
C GLN A 20 -9.13 5.23 4.43
N GLU A 21 -9.79 6.27 3.94
CA GLU A 21 -9.27 7.12 2.87
C GLU A 21 -8.07 7.95 3.35
N MET A 22 -7.11 8.14 2.45
CA MET A 22 -5.84 8.82 2.78
C MET A 22 -5.89 10.33 2.50
N LEU A 23 -7.03 10.96 2.78
CA LEU A 23 -7.25 12.38 2.50
C LEU A 23 -6.24 13.29 3.20
N GLY A 24 -5.85 12.96 4.43
CA GLY A 24 -4.85 13.74 5.17
C GLY A 24 -3.48 13.75 4.49
N VAL A 25 -3.05 12.61 3.95
CA VAL A 25 -1.76 12.48 3.26
C VAL A 25 -1.79 13.17 1.90
N THR A 26 -2.84 12.92 1.12
CA THR A 26 -3.00 13.57 -0.21
C THR A 26 -3.14 15.09 -0.07
N GLY A 27 -3.91 15.55 0.92
CA GLY A 27 -4.03 16.97 1.22
C GLY A 27 -2.72 17.63 1.67
N ALA A 28 -1.89 16.91 2.43
CA ALA A 28 -0.58 17.40 2.84
C ALA A 28 0.39 17.53 1.66
N LEU A 29 0.38 16.58 0.72
CA LEU A 29 1.20 16.65 -0.50
C LEU A 29 0.79 17.83 -1.39
N ILE A 30 -0.51 18.02 -1.60
CA ILE A 30 -1.04 19.15 -2.37
C ILE A 30 -0.73 20.48 -1.67
N GLY A 31 -0.91 20.55 -0.35
CA GLY A 31 -0.63 21.76 0.43
C GLY A 31 0.85 22.18 0.42
N GLN A 32 1.76 21.24 0.15
CA GLN A 32 3.19 21.49 -0.02
C GLN A 32 3.60 21.73 -1.48
N GLY A 33 2.64 21.74 -2.42
CA GLY A 33 2.92 21.90 -3.85
C GLY A 33 3.57 20.68 -4.50
N LEU A 34 3.52 19.51 -3.88
CA LEU A 34 4.16 18.26 -4.33
C LEU A 34 3.21 17.30 -5.02
N GLY A 35 1.96 17.67 -5.22
CA GLY A 35 0.91 16.76 -5.72
C GLY A 35 1.20 16.14 -7.08
N ASP A 36 1.90 16.84 -7.96
CA ASP A 36 2.27 16.35 -9.30
C ASP A 36 3.71 15.81 -9.38
N GLU A 37 4.50 16.02 -8.35
CA GLU A 37 5.94 15.70 -8.33
C GLU A 37 6.30 14.49 -7.47
N VAL A 38 5.36 14.03 -6.62
CA VAL A 38 5.52 12.89 -5.72
C VAL A 38 4.43 11.88 -5.99
N ALA A 39 4.82 10.65 -6.29
CA ALA A 39 3.88 9.56 -6.43
C ALA A 39 3.50 8.98 -5.06
N LEU A 40 2.30 8.40 -4.97
CA LEU A 40 1.81 7.76 -3.75
C LEU A 40 1.31 6.35 -4.08
N VAL A 41 1.85 5.36 -3.38
CA VAL A 41 1.54 3.93 -3.59
C VAL A 41 1.05 3.34 -2.27
N THR A 42 -0.05 2.61 -2.30
CA THR A 42 -0.64 2.02 -1.09
C THR A 42 -1.39 0.72 -1.37
N ASP A 43 -1.42 -0.16 -0.39
CA ASP A 43 -2.32 -1.31 -0.36
C ASP A 43 -3.74 -0.94 0.13
N GLY A 44 -3.92 0.29 0.64
CA GLY A 44 -5.20 0.88 0.96
C GLY A 44 -5.90 1.53 -0.23
N ARG A 45 -6.72 2.55 0.01
CA ARG A 45 -7.50 3.25 -1.01
C ARG A 45 -7.38 4.76 -0.93
N PHE A 46 -7.72 5.43 -2.03
CA PHE A 46 -7.85 6.88 -2.12
C PHE A 46 -9.29 7.31 -2.34
N SER A 47 -9.58 8.59 -2.03
CA SER A 47 -10.85 9.21 -2.42
C SER A 47 -10.86 9.51 -3.93
N GLY A 48 -12.07 9.67 -4.50
CA GLY A 48 -12.23 10.02 -5.92
C GLY A 48 -11.75 11.43 -6.29
N ALA A 49 -11.43 12.27 -5.32
CA ALA A 49 -10.89 13.61 -5.52
C ALA A 49 -9.36 13.66 -5.54
N SER A 50 -8.68 12.52 -5.48
CA SER A 50 -7.22 12.45 -5.51
C SER A 50 -6.67 12.85 -6.88
N HIS A 51 -5.56 13.59 -6.89
CA HIS A 51 -4.83 14.04 -8.07
C HIS A 51 -3.37 13.61 -8.01
N GLY A 52 -2.76 13.47 -9.18
CA GLY A 52 -1.36 13.10 -9.31
C GLY A 52 -1.13 11.60 -9.51
N PRO A 53 0.12 11.15 -9.56
CA PRO A 53 0.46 9.75 -9.79
C PRO A 53 0.22 8.92 -8.53
N MET A 54 -0.97 8.33 -8.42
CA MET A 54 -1.40 7.56 -7.26
C MET A 54 -1.84 6.15 -7.65
N VAL A 55 -1.33 5.14 -6.92
CA VAL A 55 -1.68 3.73 -7.10
C VAL A 55 -2.21 3.17 -5.79
N GLY A 56 -3.47 2.83 -5.77
CA GLY A 56 -4.14 2.17 -4.65
C GLY A 56 -4.38 0.69 -4.86
N HIS A 57 -4.87 0.02 -3.85
CA HIS A 57 -5.26 -1.40 -3.86
C HIS A 57 -4.12 -2.34 -4.30
N VAL A 58 -2.86 -1.99 -3.98
CA VAL A 58 -1.71 -2.84 -4.30
C VAL A 58 -1.85 -4.18 -3.59
N THR A 59 -1.81 -5.26 -4.37
CA THR A 59 -2.00 -6.62 -3.86
C THR A 59 -0.90 -7.56 -4.35
N PRO A 60 -0.54 -8.55 -3.53
CA PRO A 60 -0.98 -8.82 -2.15
C PRO A 60 -0.61 -7.69 -1.19
N GLU A 61 -1.50 -7.38 -0.23
CA GLU A 61 -1.27 -6.33 0.78
C GLU A 61 -0.12 -6.67 1.74
N ALA A 62 0.43 -5.65 2.41
CA ALA A 62 1.55 -5.82 3.33
C ALA A 62 1.25 -6.77 4.49
N ALA A 63 0.03 -6.74 5.03
CA ALA A 63 -0.37 -7.57 6.17
C ALA A 63 -0.31 -9.08 5.90
N VAL A 64 -0.38 -9.49 4.63
CA VAL A 64 -0.23 -10.91 4.22
C VAL A 64 1.14 -11.22 3.60
N GLY A 65 2.12 -10.34 3.77
CA GLY A 65 3.47 -10.52 3.26
C GLY A 65 3.63 -10.22 1.77
N GLY A 66 2.76 -9.40 1.20
CA GLY A 66 2.91 -8.91 -0.17
C GLY A 66 4.20 -8.09 -0.35
N PRO A 67 4.69 -7.95 -1.60
CA PRO A 67 5.94 -7.22 -1.89
C PRO A 67 6.00 -5.81 -1.31
N ILE A 68 4.88 -5.11 -1.26
CA ILE A 68 4.78 -3.78 -0.64
C ILE A 68 5.21 -3.79 0.84
N GLY A 69 4.98 -4.90 1.55
CA GLY A 69 5.40 -5.09 2.94
C GLY A 69 6.92 -5.22 3.12
N LEU A 70 7.64 -5.59 2.05
CA LEU A 70 9.08 -5.83 2.07
C LEU A 70 9.91 -4.58 1.69
N LEU A 71 9.26 -3.51 1.24
CA LEU A 71 9.93 -2.28 0.85
C LEU A 71 10.67 -1.63 2.03
N GLN A 72 11.80 -1.02 1.74
CA GLN A 72 12.62 -0.27 2.68
C GLN A 72 12.85 1.14 2.18
N GLU A 73 13.19 2.04 3.10
CA GLU A 73 13.55 3.41 2.75
C GLU A 73 14.74 3.42 1.79
N GLY A 74 14.61 4.20 0.71
CA GLY A 74 15.62 4.30 -0.33
C GLY A 74 15.49 3.30 -1.47
N ASP A 75 14.54 2.36 -1.42
CA ASP A 75 14.26 1.47 -2.55
C ASP A 75 13.82 2.27 -3.79
N ILE A 76 14.31 1.87 -4.95
CA ILE A 76 13.94 2.50 -6.21
C ILE A 76 12.71 1.79 -6.76
N ILE A 77 11.61 2.53 -6.87
CA ILE A 77 10.35 2.07 -7.45
C ILE A 77 10.15 2.72 -8.82
N THR A 78 9.72 1.94 -9.79
CA THR A 78 9.36 2.42 -11.12
C THR A 78 7.87 2.28 -11.32
N LEU A 79 7.19 3.41 -11.54
CA LEU A 79 5.80 3.49 -11.97
C LEU A 79 5.78 3.89 -13.44
N ASP A 80 5.46 2.93 -14.32
CA ASP A 80 5.33 3.15 -15.76
C ASP A 80 3.85 3.04 -16.18
N ILE A 81 3.21 4.19 -16.32
CA ILE A 81 1.77 4.26 -16.62
C ILE A 81 1.48 3.76 -18.03
N PRO A 82 2.22 4.13 -19.08
CA PRO A 82 2.03 3.56 -20.43
C PRO A 82 2.16 2.04 -20.48
N ALA A 83 3.18 1.50 -19.82
CA ALA A 83 3.40 0.05 -19.74
C ALA A 83 2.49 -0.65 -18.71
N ARG A 84 1.73 0.10 -17.91
CA ARG A 84 0.89 -0.39 -16.81
C ARG A 84 1.67 -1.27 -15.84
N SER A 85 2.87 -0.83 -15.48
CA SER A 85 3.75 -1.59 -14.60
C SER A 85 4.16 -0.77 -13.37
N LEU A 86 4.27 -1.48 -12.25
CA LEU A 86 4.77 -0.98 -10.96
C LEU A 86 5.79 -2.00 -10.46
N ASN A 87 7.04 -1.60 -10.42
CA ASN A 87 8.14 -2.48 -10.06
C ASN A 87 9.07 -1.84 -9.03
N VAL A 88 9.77 -2.66 -8.28
CA VAL A 88 10.87 -2.24 -7.41
C VAL A 88 12.17 -2.85 -7.93
N LYS A 89 13.24 -2.06 -7.91
CA LYS A 89 14.57 -2.50 -8.34
C LYS A 89 15.24 -3.31 -7.22
N LEU A 90 14.82 -4.56 -7.08
CA LEU A 90 15.40 -5.55 -6.17
C LEU A 90 15.73 -6.83 -6.95
N THR A 91 16.78 -7.51 -6.55
CA THR A 91 17.08 -8.85 -7.05
C THR A 91 16.18 -9.90 -6.40
N GLU A 92 16.04 -11.07 -7.01
CA GLU A 92 15.32 -12.20 -6.41
C GLU A 92 15.94 -12.65 -5.08
N GLU A 93 17.26 -12.53 -4.95
CA GLU A 93 17.98 -12.84 -3.72
C GLU A 93 17.61 -11.86 -2.60
N GLU A 94 17.62 -10.55 -2.89
CA GLU A 94 17.18 -9.51 -1.94
C GLU A 94 15.72 -9.70 -1.52
N PHE A 95 14.83 -10.02 -2.45
CA PHE A 95 13.44 -10.34 -2.13
C PHE A 95 13.33 -11.55 -1.20
N THR A 96 14.08 -12.60 -1.49
CA THR A 96 14.07 -13.83 -0.69
C THR A 96 14.58 -13.56 0.72
N ASP A 97 15.67 -12.81 0.86
CA ASP A 97 16.24 -12.44 2.16
C ASP A 97 15.27 -11.58 2.99
N ARG A 98 14.68 -10.56 2.35
CA ARG A 98 13.68 -9.71 3.01
C ARG A 98 12.43 -10.49 3.43
N ARG A 99 11.98 -11.41 2.59
CA ARG A 99 10.84 -12.29 2.90
C ARG A 99 11.12 -13.22 4.07
N ALA A 100 12.33 -13.77 4.14
CA ALA A 100 12.76 -14.62 5.26
C ALA A 100 12.79 -13.85 6.60
N LYS A 101 13.08 -12.55 6.55
CA LYS A 101 13.13 -11.66 7.72
C LYS A 101 11.82 -10.96 8.02
N PHE A 102 10.82 -11.11 7.15
CA PHE A 102 9.54 -10.44 7.30
C PHE A 102 8.81 -10.91 8.53
N GLN A 103 8.40 -9.95 9.35
CA GLN A 103 7.52 -10.18 10.50
C GLN A 103 6.29 -9.30 10.34
N PRO A 104 5.09 -9.88 10.25
CA PRO A 104 3.89 -9.09 10.13
C PRO A 104 3.69 -8.23 11.38
N ILE A 105 3.24 -7.00 11.15
CA ILE A 105 2.84 -6.10 12.25
C ILE A 105 1.62 -6.70 12.95
N PRO A 106 1.54 -6.62 14.29
CA PRO A 106 0.35 -7.05 15.01
C PRO A 106 -0.92 -6.39 14.48
N PRO A 107 -2.06 -7.12 14.44
CA PRO A 107 -3.31 -6.54 13.94
C PRO A 107 -3.73 -5.31 14.76
N ASN A 108 -4.23 -4.28 14.09
CA ASN A 108 -4.76 -3.07 14.75
C ASN A 108 -5.98 -3.39 15.64
N TYR A 109 -6.72 -4.45 15.30
CA TYR A 109 -7.92 -4.87 16.03
C TYR A 109 -7.81 -6.33 16.40
N THR A 110 -7.86 -6.63 17.71
CA THR A 110 -7.78 -8.00 18.25
C THR A 110 -9.14 -8.57 18.65
N SER A 111 -10.17 -7.71 18.71
CA SER A 111 -11.54 -8.07 19.08
C SER A 111 -12.57 -7.22 18.32
N GLY A 112 -13.84 -7.62 18.40
CA GLY A 112 -14.95 -6.88 17.79
C GLY A 112 -15.14 -7.17 16.30
N VAL A 113 -15.98 -6.34 15.65
CA VAL A 113 -16.39 -6.53 14.26
C VAL A 113 -15.24 -6.40 13.28
N LEU A 114 -14.35 -5.44 13.49
CA LEU A 114 -13.21 -5.23 12.59
C LEU A 114 -12.19 -6.37 12.67
N ALA A 115 -12.00 -6.97 13.83
CA ALA A 115 -11.16 -8.17 13.96
C ALA A 115 -11.76 -9.37 13.22
N LYS A 116 -13.09 -9.55 13.28
CA LYS A 116 -13.79 -10.57 12.51
C LYS A 116 -13.68 -10.32 11.00
N TYR A 117 -13.93 -9.09 10.58
CA TYR A 117 -13.79 -8.68 9.19
C TYR A 117 -12.39 -8.97 8.63
N ALA A 118 -11.34 -8.55 9.33
CA ALA A 118 -9.95 -8.77 8.90
C ALA A 118 -9.60 -10.26 8.71
N LYS A 119 -10.23 -11.16 9.46
CA LYS A 119 -10.03 -12.62 9.32
C LYS A 119 -10.72 -13.20 8.09
N LEU A 120 -11.88 -12.67 7.73
CA LEU A 120 -12.76 -13.23 6.71
C LEU A 120 -12.58 -12.59 5.33
N VAL A 121 -12.20 -11.32 5.29
CA VAL A 121 -12.14 -10.54 4.05
C VAL A 121 -11.13 -11.12 3.06
N SER A 122 -11.53 -11.17 1.79
CA SER A 122 -10.65 -11.54 0.68
C SER A 122 -9.71 -10.39 0.29
N SER A 123 -8.79 -10.65 -0.63
CA SER A 123 -7.91 -9.63 -1.21
C SER A 123 -8.70 -8.51 -1.89
N ALA A 124 -8.13 -7.31 -1.93
CA ALA A 124 -8.70 -6.21 -2.71
C ALA A 124 -8.84 -6.55 -4.20
N SER A 125 -7.94 -7.38 -4.75
CA SER A 125 -8.03 -7.90 -6.12
C SER A 125 -9.24 -8.81 -6.37
N GLU A 126 -9.82 -9.36 -5.31
CA GLU A 126 -11.01 -10.22 -5.33
C GLU A 126 -12.28 -9.47 -4.86
N GLY A 127 -12.18 -8.15 -4.70
CA GLY A 127 -13.28 -7.29 -4.30
C GLY A 127 -13.41 -7.03 -2.80
N ALA A 128 -12.48 -7.53 -1.96
CA ALA A 128 -12.51 -7.37 -0.51
C ALA A 128 -13.86 -7.78 0.11
N VAL A 129 -14.33 -8.94 -0.24
CA VAL A 129 -15.63 -9.51 0.21
C VAL A 129 -15.43 -10.51 1.34
N THR A 130 -16.50 -10.77 2.11
CA THR A 130 -16.47 -11.68 3.28
C THR A 130 -17.27 -12.97 3.08
N GLY A 131 -17.76 -13.19 1.89
CA GLY A 131 -18.55 -14.39 1.55
C GLY A 131 -18.78 -14.56 0.09
#